data_e8ba8640f0cdb0127e986e5b11a923f9
#
_entry.id   e8ba8640f0cdb0127e986e5b11a923f9
#
_cell.length_a   1.000
_cell.length_b   1.000
_cell.length_c   1.000
_cell.angle_alpha   90.00
_cell.angle_beta   90.00
_cell.angle_gamma   90.00
#
_symmetry.space_group_name_H-M   'P 1'
#
loop_
_entity.id
_entity.type
_entity.pdbx_description
1 polymer ?
#
loop_
_entity_poly.entity_id
_entity_poly.type
_entity_poly.pdbx_seq_one_letter_code
_entity_poly.pdbx_strand_id
1 'polypeptide(L)'
;GIRGLIQDIALRRGWGDVLAEGVKRAAARIPASEPYALHVKGLELPVRDPRAKWDTWTLGYLTNVRGGDHLRTRSPAEYLLRGTLGPLEEELGVSEEFVRGMDMPEGLKVAIFGEPPQRVSIPLMAKYAEELITLINAMGVCIRPPVLRTFGPELFGRMLEAVVGLRIRPEEVLLAAERIWNLQHLFNLREGLRREEFRLPDRFLREDNGNPPLEERTVEEALRRYSQARGWREDAVPLEEKIASLGLWEEASFL
;
A
#
# COMPACT_ATOMS: atom_id res chain seq x y z
N GLY A 1 -33.30 -7.42 11.66
CA GLY A 1 -32.77 -7.10 10.34
C GLY A 1 -31.57 -6.16 10.41
N ILE A 2 -30.92 -5.83 9.28
CA ILE A 2 -29.65 -5.08 9.24
C ILE A 2 -29.72 -3.70 9.91
N ARG A 3 -30.86 -3.00 9.81
CA ARG A 3 -31.05 -1.70 10.49
C ARG A 3 -30.98 -1.83 12.02
N GLY A 4 -31.60 -2.87 12.58
CA GLY A 4 -31.52 -3.14 14.02
C GLY A 4 -30.08 -3.44 14.45
N LEU A 5 -29.38 -4.26 13.67
CA LEU A 5 -27.96 -4.58 13.93
C LEU A 5 -27.07 -3.32 13.90
N ILE A 6 -27.27 -2.42 12.93
CA ILE A 6 -26.53 -1.15 12.86
C ILE A 6 -26.80 -0.28 14.10
N GLN A 7 -28.06 -0.23 14.55
CA GLN A 7 -28.43 0.50 15.78
C GLN A 7 -27.78 -0.15 17.02
N ASP A 8 -27.80 -1.48 17.10
CA ASP A 8 -27.18 -2.19 18.22
C ASP A 8 -25.66 -1.98 18.26
N ILE A 9 -24.98 -1.96 17.11
CA ILE A 9 -23.55 -1.64 16.99
C ILE A 9 -23.31 -0.21 17.46
N ALA A 10 -24.07 0.77 16.97
CA ALA A 10 -23.90 2.18 17.32
C ALA A 10 -24.17 2.45 18.82
N LEU A 11 -25.10 1.70 19.42
CA LEU A 11 -25.50 1.85 20.82
C LEU A 11 -24.84 0.82 21.75
N ARG A 12 -23.96 0.00 21.23
CA ARG A 12 -23.23 -1.08 21.96
C ARG A 12 -24.17 -1.99 22.76
N ARG A 13 -25.21 -2.53 22.10
CA ARG A 13 -26.21 -3.38 22.72
C ARG A 13 -26.06 -4.83 22.30
N GLY A 14 -26.01 -5.75 23.26
CA GLY A 14 -25.91 -7.20 23.00
C GLY A 14 -24.76 -7.56 22.07
N TRP A 15 -25.05 -8.26 20.97
CA TRP A 15 -24.04 -8.59 19.93
C TRP A 15 -23.45 -7.37 19.25
N GLY A 16 -24.17 -6.25 19.23
CA GLY A 16 -23.65 -4.99 18.69
C GLY A 16 -22.43 -4.47 19.44
N ASP A 17 -22.32 -4.71 20.76
CA ASP A 17 -21.12 -4.34 21.52
C ASP A 17 -19.88 -5.11 21.08
N VAL A 18 -20.04 -6.42 20.80
CA VAL A 18 -18.94 -7.24 20.28
C VAL A 18 -18.49 -6.76 18.89
N LEU A 19 -19.47 -6.53 18.00
CA LEU A 19 -19.20 -6.12 16.62
C LEU A 19 -18.63 -4.69 16.51
N ALA A 20 -18.96 -3.82 17.46
CA ALA A 20 -18.43 -2.46 17.54
C ALA A 20 -16.91 -2.40 17.79
N GLU A 21 -16.30 -3.51 18.20
CA GLU A 21 -14.84 -3.60 18.39
C GLU A 21 -14.06 -3.79 17.06
N GLY A 22 -14.77 -3.96 15.93
CA GLY A 22 -14.17 -4.26 14.63
C GLY A 22 -13.91 -5.75 14.41
N VAL A 23 -13.65 -6.13 13.17
CA VAL A 23 -13.59 -7.54 12.73
C VAL A 23 -12.54 -8.35 13.50
N LYS A 24 -11.30 -7.85 13.63
CA LYS A 24 -10.21 -8.55 14.34
C LYS A 24 -10.59 -8.90 15.78
N ARG A 25 -11.09 -7.92 16.54
CA ARG A 25 -11.43 -8.10 17.96
C ARG A 25 -12.71 -8.90 18.14
N ALA A 26 -13.70 -8.71 17.26
CA ALA A 26 -14.92 -9.49 17.28
C ALA A 26 -14.63 -10.97 17.01
N ALA A 27 -13.79 -11.27 16.02
CA ALA A 27 -13.39 -12.66 15.73
C ALA A 27 -12.69 -13.33 16.91
N ALA A 28 -11.83 -12.63 17.63
CA ALA A 28 -11.19 -13.17 18.83
C ALA A 28 -12.17 -13.49 19.96
N ARG A 29 -13.39 -12.92 19.95
CA ARG A 29 -14.44 -13.14 20.97
C ARG A 29 -15.51 -14.14 20.51
N ILE A 30 -15.63 -14.41 19.22
CA ILE A 30 -16.66 -15.30 18.65
C ILE A 30 -15.98 -16.63 18.28
N PRO A 31 -16.28 -17.74 18.94
CA PRO A 31 -15.68 -19.04 18.62
C PRO A 31 -15.84 -19.42 17.13
N ALA A 32 -14.78 -19.94 16.54
CA ALA A 32 -14.73 -20.41 15.14
C ALA A 32 -15.01 -19.34 14.06
N SER A 33 -14.93 -18.05 14.39
CA SER A 33 -15.18 -16.96 13.42
C SER A 33 -13.90 -16.46 12.72
N GLU A 34 -12.71 -16.80 13.21
CA GLU A 34 -11.43 -16.37 12.66
C GLU A 34 -11.30 -16.58 11.13
N PRO A 35 -11.69 -17.74 10.56
CA PRO A 35 -11.61 -17.94 9.10
C PRO A 35 -12.49 -16.98 8.27
N TYR A 36 -13.43 -16.31 8.90
CA TYR A 36 -14.35 -15.34 8.27
C TYR A 36 -13.93 -13.89 8.53
N ALA A 37 -12.89 -13.65 9.30
CA ALA A 37 -12.40 -12.34 9.65
C ALA A 37 -11.49 -11.78 8.54
N LEU A 38 -12.09 -11.04 7.61
CA LEU A 38 -11.38 -10.48 6.45
C LEU A 38 -10.74 -9.14 6.81
N HIS A 39 -9.55 -9.17 7.37
CA HIS A 39 -8.75 -7.99 7.71
C HIS A 39 -7.26 -8.21 7.46
N VAL A 40 -6.48 -7.13 7.32
CA VAL A 40 -5.03 -7.12 7.41
C VAL A 40 -4.62 -6.08 8.45
N LYS A 41 -3.76 -6.45 9.39
CA LYS A 41 -3.31 -5.57 10.50
C LYS A 41 -4.49 -4.98 11.30
N GLY A 42 -5.62 -5.67 11.36
CA GLY A 42 -6.82 -5.25 12.08
C GLY A 42 -7.78 -4.32 11.32
N LEU A 43 -7.42 -3.84 10.13
CA LEU A 43 -8.32 -3.08 9.27
C LEU A 43 -9.03 -4.00 8.28
N GLU A 44 -10.34 -3.89 8.20
CA GLU A 44 -11.19 -4.66 7.30
C GLU A 44 -10.84 -4.41 5.84
N LEU A 45 -10.83 -5.50 5.05
CA LEU A 45 -10.61 -5.40 3.62
C LEU A 45 -11.84 -4.81 2.89
N PRO A 46 -11.63 -4.02 1.84
CA PRO A 46 -12.71 -3.55 0.99
C PRO A 46 -13.35 -4.72 0.21
N VAL A 47 -14.53 -4.45 -0.37
CA VAL A 47 -15.29 -5.43 -1.18
C VAL A 47 -14.60 -5.63 -2.54
N ARG A 48 -13.41 -6.22 -2.51
CA ARG A 48 -12.67 -6.67 -3.70
C ARG A 48 -11.93 -7.93 -3.34
N ASP A 49 -12.22 -9.00 -4.06
CA ASP A 49 -11.51 -10.26 -3.91
C ASP A 49 -10.11 -10.13 -4.56
N PRO A 50 -9.02 -10.26 -3.80
CA PRO A 50 -7.65 -10.17 -4.33
C PRO A 50 -7.31 -11.32 -5.29
N ARG A 51 -8.06 -12.42 -5.28
CA ARG A 51 -7.87 -13.56 -6.19
C ARG A 51 -8.32 -13.24 -7.62
N ALA A 52 -9.25 -12.30 -7.79
CA ALA A 52 -9.72 -11.88 -9.11
C ALA A 52 -8.60 -11.22 -9.94
N LYS A 53 -7.68 -10.54 -9.29
CA LYS A 53 -6.51 -9.93 -9.90
C LYS A 53 -5.44 -9.68 -8.83
N TRP A 54 -4.30 -10.34 -8.97
CA TRP A 54 -3.09 -9.98 -8.23
C TRP A 54 -2.45 -8.75 -8.88
N ASP A 55 -2.36 -7.66 -8.16
CA ASP A 55 -1.86 -6.38 -8.66
C ASP A 55 -1.26 -5.50 -7.54
N THR A 56 -0.87 -4.28 -7.90
CA THR A 56 -0.36 -3.28 -6.96
C THR A 56 -1.31 -3.03 -5.79
N TRP A 57 -2.62 -3.04 -6.00
CA TRP A 57 -3.59 -2.87 -4.93
C TRP A 57 -3.61 -4.04 -3.95
N THR A 58 -3.51 -5.26 -4.48
CA THR A 58 -3.47 -6.48 -3.64
C THR A 58 -2.22 -6.47 -2.76
N LEU A 59 -1.05 -6.12 -3.32
CA LEU A 59 0.15 -5.91 -2.52
C LEU A 59 -0.05 -4.77 -1.51
N GLY A 60 -0.74 -3.70 -1.89
CA GLY A 60 -1.07 -2.58 -1.03
C GLY A 60 -1.89 -2.96 0.21
N TYR A 61 -2.77 -3.95 0.14
CA TYR A 61 -3.46 -4.44 1.34
C TYR A 61 -2.50 -4.93 2.42
N LEU A 62 -1.37 -5.51 2.01
CA LEU A 62 -0.36 -6.04 2.90
C LEU A 62 0.61 -4.97 3.41
N THR A 63 1.01 -4.05 2.53
CA THR A 63 2.08 -3.07 2.81
C THR A 63 1.60 -1.79 3.47
N ASN A 64 0.33 -1.42 3.28
CA ASN A 64 -0.22 -0.17 3.82
C ASN A 64 0.00 -0.06 5.34
N VAL A 65 0.48 1.09 5.76
CA VAL A 65 0.71 1.41 7.18
C VAL A 65 -0.57 1.42 8.03
N ARG A 66 -1.76 1.54 7.41
CA ARG A 66 -3.05 1.47 8.11
C ARG A 66 -3.63 0.06 8.22
N GLY A 67 -3.15 -0.88 7.40
CA GLY A 67 -3.71 -2.22 7.29
C GLY A 67 -4.38 -2.47 5.94
N GLY A 68 -5.44 -3.26 5.86
CA GLY A 68 -6.10 -3.76 4.66
C GLY A 68 -6.74 -2.71 3.75
N ASP A 69 -5.98 -1.72 3.32
CA ASP A 69 -6.43 -0.57 2.54
C ASP A 69 -5.58 -0.38 1.28
N HIS A 70 -6.22 -0.25 0.13
CA HIS A 70 -5.58 0.00 -1.15
C HIS A 70 -5.48 1.49 -1.53
N LEU A 71 -6.16 2.38 -0.82
CA LEU A 71 -6.23 3.79 -1.21
C LEU A 71 -4.87 4.48 -1.16
N ARG A 72 -3.96 4.01 -0.31
CA ARG A 72 -2.59 4.53 -0.25
C ARG A 72 -1.62 3.91 -1.25
N THR A 73 -2.07 2.90 -2.00
CA THR A 73 -1.28 2.23 -3.04
C THR A 73 -1.90 2.44 -4.42
N ARG A 74 -2.73 3.45 -4.58
CA ARG A 74 -3.30 3.82 -5.88
C ARG A 74 -2.21 4.37 -6.79
N SER A 75 -2.00 3.70 -7.92
CA SER A 75 -0.95 4.07 -8.87
C SER A 75 -1.49 4.88 -10.05
N PRO A 76 -0.66 5.70 -10.68
CA PRO A 76 -1.05 6.42 -11.91
C PRO A 76 -1.35 5.49 -13.09
N ALA A 77 -0.86 4.25 -13.03
CA ALA A 77 -1.04 3.25 -14.08
C ALA A 77 -2.19 2.26 -13.82
N GLU A 78 -2.88 2.29 -12.68
CA GLU A 78 -3.82 1.23 -12.25
C GLU A 78 -4.97 0.93 -13.22
N TYR A 79 -5.48 1.92 -13.94
CA TYR A 79 -6.54 1.76 -14.94
C TYR A 79 -6.03 1.45 -16.35
N LEU A 80 -4.72 1.36 -16.52
CA LEU A 80 -4.04 1.22 -17.78
C LEU A 80 -3.36 -0.15 -17.92
N LEU A 81 -3.57 -1.02 -16.92
CA LEU A 81 -3.01 -2.36 -16.85
C LEU A 81 -3.95 -3.34 -17.54
N ARG A 82 -3.41 -4.24 -18.36
CA ARG A 82 -4.19 -5.25 -19.09
C ARG A 82 -4.32 -6.55 -18.32
N GLY A 83 -3.27 -7.00 -17.68
CA GLY A 83 -3.27 -8.28 -16.99
C GLY A 83 -1.99 -8.51 -16.19
N THR A 84 -1.94 -9.62 -15.50
CA THR A 84 -0.78 -10.05 -14.72
C THR A 84 0.14 -10.88 -15.61
N LEU A 85 1.41 -10.50 -15.71
CA LEU A 85 2.47 -11.26 -16.40
C LEU A 85 3.09 -12.31 -15.47
N GLY A 86 2.87 -12.16 -14.18
CA GLY A 86 3.39 -13.06 -13.15
C GLY A 86 3.23 -12.42 -11.76
N PRO A 87 3.79 -13.01 -10.71
CA PRO A 87 3.59 -12.55 -9.33
C PRO A 87 4.19 -11.17 -9.04
N LEU A 88 5.11 -10.70 -9.88
CA LEU A 88 5.85 -9.47 -9.67
C LEU A 88 5.60 -8.40 -10.73
N GLU A 89 4.89 -8.73 -11.80
CA GLU A 89 4.77 -7.87 -12.96
C GLU A 89 3.36 -7.85 -13.54
N GLU A 90 2.93 -6.68 -14.01
CA GLU A 90 1.68 -6.47 -14.76
C GLU A 90 1.99 -6.02 -16.19
N GLU A 91 1.13 -6.43 -17.13
CA GLU A 91 1.20 -5.99 -18.52
C GLU A 91 0.78 -4.53 -18.64
N LEU A 92 1.64 -3.72 -19.30
CA LEU A 92 1.36 -2.32 -19.54
C LEU A 92 0.42 -2.15 -20.74
N GLY A 93 -0.71 -1.53 -20.53
CA GLY A 93 -1.75 -1.28 -21.55
C GLY A 93 -1.71 0.09 -22.19
N VAL A 94 -0.61 0.84 -22.06
CA VAL A 94 -0.42 2.18 -22.60
C VAL A 94 0.81 2.27 -23.50
N SER A 95 0.87 3.35 -24.29
CA SER A 95 2.02 3.59 -25.15
C SER A 95 3.27 3.99 -24.36
N GLU A 96 4.43 3.75 -24.95
CA GLU A 96 5.72 4.22 -24.47
C GLU A 96 5.71 5.75 -24.23
N GLU A 97 5.11 6.51 -25.16
CA GLU A 97 4.98 7.97 -25.08
C GLU A 97 4.25 8.40 -23.79
N PHE A 98 3.20 7.67 -23.40
CA PHE A 98 2.48 7.96 -22.16
C PHE A 98 3.39 7.80 -20.94
N VAL A 99 4.18 6.72 -20.86
CA VAL A 99 5.13 6.49 -19.77
C VAL A 99 6.22 7.57 -19.74
N ARG A 100 6.77 7.90 -20.90
CA ARG A 100 7.78 8.96 -21.02
C ARG A 100 7.25 10.33 -20.56
N GLY A 101 5.97 10.62 -20.81
CA GLY A 101 5.31 11.86 -20.39
C GLY A 101 4.89 11.92 -18.93
N MET A 102 5.04 10.86 -18.16
CA MET A 102 4.71 10.86 -16.72
C MET A 102 5.67 11.77 -15.93
N ASP A 103 5.13 12.51 -14.96
CA ASP A 103 5.92 13.25 -13.97
C ASP A 103 6.52 12.26 -12.96
N MET A 104 7.68 11.71 -13.33
CA MET A 104 8.43 10.71 -12.55
C MET A 104 9.91 10.80 -12.96
N PRO A 105 10.86 10.69 -12.03
CA PRO A 105 12.28 10.62 -12.37
C PRO A 105 12.60 9.49 -13.35
N GLU A 106 13.45 9.74 -14.35
CA GLU A 106 13.71 8.80 -15.45
C GLU A 106 14.23 7.45 -14.98
N GLY A 107 15.18 7.43 -14.05
CA GLY A 107 15.69 6.18 -13.48
C GLY A 107 14.61 5.33 -12.80
N LEU A 108 13.61 5.99 -12.21
CA LEU A 108 12.47 5.30 -11.59
C LEU A 108 11.50 4.77 -12.65
N LYS A 109 11.26 5.51 -13.75
CA LYS A 109 10.48 5.01 -14.90
C LYS A 109 11.09 3.72 -15.45
N VAL A 110 12.39 3.73 -15.74
CA VAL A 110 13.10 2.54 -16.22
C VAL A 110 13.00 1.37 -15.24
N ALA A 111 13.18 1.61 -13.96
CA ALA A 111 13.09 0.57 -12.94
C ALA A 111 11.68 -0.05 -12.85
N ILE A 112 10.62 0.76 -12.94
CA ILE A 112 9.23 0.30 -12.83
C ILE A 112 8.73 -0.30 -14.13
N PHE A 113 8.99 0.34 -15.28
CA PHE A 113 8.36 0.00 -16.56
C PHE A 113 9.25 -0.76 -17.53
N GLY A 114 10.57 -0.78 -17.32
CA GLY A 114 11.56 -1.29 -18.26
C GLY A 114 11.98 -0.26 -19.32
N GLU A 115 12.95 -0.64 -20.16
CA GLU A 115 13.40 0.16 -21.32
C GLU A 115 13.50 -0.75 -22.55
N PRO A 116 12.62 -0.64 -23.54
CA PRO A 116 11.45 0.23 -23.59
C PRO A 116 10.35 -0.20 -22.61
N PRO A 117 9.41 0.71 -22.25
CA PRO A 117 8.31 0.39 -21.34
C PRO A 117 7.39 -0.72 -21.86
N GLN A 118 7.31 -1.85 -21.17
CA GLN A 118 6.50 -3.01 -21.58
C GLN A 118 5.71 -3.63 -20.43
N ARG A 119 6.12 -3.38 -19.20
CA ARG A 119 5.59 -4.01 -17.98
C ARG A 119 5.50 -3.00 -16.85
N VAL A 120 4.89 -3.41 -15.76
CA VAL A 120 4.92 -2.67 -14.49
C VAL A 120 5.41 -3.60 -13.39
N SER A 121 6.52 -3.26 -12.76
CA SER A 121 6.97 -3.95 -11.55
C SER A 121 6.01 -3.65 -10.40
N ILE A 122 5.27 -4.65 -9.94
CA ILE A 122 4.28 -4.51 -8.86
C ILE A 122 4.93 -3.98 -7.57
N PRO A 123 6.07 -4.54 -7.07
CA PRO A 123 6.68 -4.05 -5.83
C PRO A 123 7.20 -2.61 -5.92
N LEU A 124 7.83 -2.24 -7.03
CA LEU A 124 8.37 -0.89 -7.23
C LEU A 124 7.24 0.12 -7.45
N MET A 125 6.20 -0.25 -8.19
CA MET A 125 5.03 0.60 -8.37
C MET A 125 4.26 0.78 -7.06
N ALA A 126 4.15 -0.26 -6.22
CA ALA A 126 3.53 -0.13 -4.90
C ALA A 126 4.29 0.90 -4.05
N LYS A 127 5.62 0.79 -3.98
CA LYS A 127 6.46 1.78 -3.28
C LYS A 127 6.23 3.19 -3.80
N TYR A 128 6.30 3.40 -5.12
CA TYR A 128 6.10 4.72 -5.72
C TYR A 128 4.69 5.27 -5.48
N ALA A 129 3.67 4.42 -5.62
CA ALA A 129 2.28 4.82 -5.40
C ALA A 129 2.05 5.26 -3.95
N GLU A 130 2.63 4.57 -2.99
CA GLU A 130 2.57 4.92 -1.57
C GLU A 130 3.26 6.26 -1.27
N GLU A 131 4.40 6.53 -1.90
CA GLU A 131 5.08 7.82 -1.81
C GLU A 131 4.26 8.94 -2.45
N LEU A 132 3.73 8.71 -3.65
CA LEU A 132 2.88 9.69 -4.34
C LEU A 132 1.62 10.03 -3.52
N ILE A 133 0.93 9.03 -2.99
CA ILE A 133 -0.25 9.25 -2.14
C ILE A 133 0.13 9.91 -0.81
N THR A 134 1.31 9.64 -0.29
CA THR A 134 1.82 10.32 0.92
C THR A 134 2.00 11.82 0.66
N LEU A 135 2.57 12.20 -0.49
CA LEU A 135 2.68 13.60 -0.90
C LEU A 135 1.31 14.25 -1.08
N ILE A 136 0.40 13.59 -1.79
CA ILE A 136 -0.97 14.05 -1.99
C ILE A 136 -1.65 14.35 -0.64
N ASN A 137 -1.53 13.44 0.31
CA ASN A 137 -2.10 13.61 1.64
C ASN A 137 -1.41 14.75 2.43
N ALA A 138 -0.08 14.83 2.40
CA ALA A 138 0.69 15.86 3.09
C ALA A 138 0.41 17.27 2.54
N MET A 139 0.19 17.38 1.23
CA MET A 139 -0.16 18.64 0.55
C MET A 139 -1.64 19.00 0.64
N GLY A 140 -2.49 18.16 1.25
CA GLY A 140 -3.93 18.40 1.36
C GLY A 140 -4.70 18.31 0.05
N VAL A 141 -4.17 17.58 -0.94
CA VAL A 141 -4.78 17.41 -2.26
C VAL A 141 -5.65 16.15 -2.29
N CYS A 142 -6.77 16.18 -3.03
CA CYS A 142 -7.64 15.03 -3.19
C CYS A 142 -7.03 14.01 -4.18
N ILE A 143 -7.11 12.71 -3.84
CA ILE A 143 -6.59 11.62 -4.69
C ILE A 143 -7.47 11.31 -5.92
N ARG A 144 -8.63 11.96 -6.08
CA ARG A 144 -9.55 11.66 -7.19
C ARG A 144 -8.96 12.05 -8.54
N PRO A 145 -9.28 11.30 -9.61
CA PRO A 145 -8.82 11.62 -10.95
C PRO A 145 -9.15 13.07 -11.36
N PRO A 146 -8.31 13.75 -12.10
CA PRO A 146 -7.13 13.22 -12.81
C PRO A 146 -5.82 13.24 -12.00
N VAL A 147 -5.86 13.55 -10.71
CA VAL A 147 -4.68 13.84 -9.87
C VAL A 147 -3.59 12.78 -10.03
N LEU A 148 -3.92 11.48 -9.89
CA LEU A 148 -2.93 10.40 -9.98
C LEU A 148 -2.16 10.33 -11.31
N ARG A 149 -2.72 10.85 -12.40
CA ARG A 149 -2.08 10.86 -13.73
C ARG A 149 -1.32 12.13 -14.02
N THR A 150 -1.67 13.21 -13.33
CA THR A 150 -1.18 14.56 -13.62
C THR A 150 -0.13 15.00 -12.60
N PHE A 151 -0.28 14.54 -11.35
CA PHE A 151 0.58 14.95 -10.24
C PHE A 151 1.72 13.97 -10.06
N GLY A 152 2.91 14.51 -9.99
CA GLY A 152 4.14 13.81 -9.66
C GLY A 152 5.07 14.72 -8.89
N PRO A 153 6.30 14.27 -8.61
CA PRO A 153 7.23 14.98 -7.72
C PRO A 153 7.67 16.32 -8.27
N GLU A 154 7.77 16.51 -9.60
CA GLU A 154 8.13 17.81 -10.19
C GLU A 154 7.03 18.84 -9.96
N LEU A 155 5.76 18.46 -10.24
CA LEU A 155 4.64 19.37 -10.02
C LEU A 155 4.50 19.73 -8.54
N PHE A 156 4.68 18.79 -7.62
CA PHE A 156 4.67 19.09 -6.18
C PHE A 156 5.81 20.02 -5.78
N GLY A 157 7.01 19.86 -6.33
CA GLY A 157 8.12 20.77 -6.11
C GLY A 157 7.78 22.19 -6.56
N ARG A 158 7.20 22.34 -7.76
CA ARG A 158 6.74 23.64 -8.29
C ARG A 158 5.63 24.27 -7.44
N MET A 159 4.70 23.46 -6.91
CA MET A 159 3.67 23.96 -6.00
C MET A 159 4.27 24.49 -4.69
N LEU A 160 5.23 23.78 -4.11
CA LEU A 160 5.94 24.23 -2.91
C LEU A 160 6.72 25.53 -3.17
N GLU A 161 7.41 25.65 -4.30
CA GLU A 161 8.08 26.90 -4.68
C GLU A 161 7.09 28.05 -4.82
N ALA A 162 5.96 27.83 -5.48
CA ALA A 162 4.97 28.87 -5.74
C ALA A 162 4.24 29.35 -4.45
N VAL A 163 3.98 28.45 -3.51
CA VAL A 163 3.16 28.75 -2.31
C VAL A 163 4.02 29.21 -1.12
N VAL A 164 5.15 28.54 -0.91
CA VAL A 164 5.99 28.79 0.29
C VAL A 164 7.44 29.19 -0.03
N GLY A 165 7.78 29.36 -1.32
CA GLY A 165 9.11 29.75 -1.76
C GLY A 165 10.19 28.65 -1.60
N LEU A 166 9.79 27.41 -1.31
CA LEU A 166 10.70 26.28 -1.14
C LEU A 166 11.08 25.68 -2.50
N ARG A 167 12.33 25.87 -2.92
CA ARG A 167 12.88 25.19 -4.10
C ARG A 167 13.39 23.82 -3.70
N ILE A 168 12.80 22.80 -4.28
CA ILE A 168 13.11 21.40 -3.99
C ILE A 168 13.05 20.58 -5.28
N ARG A 169 14.02 19.69 -5.46
CA ARG A 169 14.09 18.82 -6.64
C ARG A 169 13.11 17.65 -6.53
N PRO A 170 12.65 17.05 -7.65
CA PRO A 170 11.72 15.91 -7.66
C PRO A 170 12.19 14.74 -6.78
N GLU A 171 13.50 14.44 -6.77
CA GLU A 171 14.05 13.36 -5.96
C GLU A 171 13.96 13.66 -4.46
N GLU A 172 14.15 14.92 -4.09
CA GLU A 172 14.05 15.37 -2.68
C GLU A 172 12.58 15.36 -2.21
N VAL A 173 11.64 15.67 -3.12
CA VAL A 173 10.20 15.52 -2.85
C VAL A 173 9.85 14.06 -2.56
N LEU A 174 10.33 13.11 -3.38
CA LEU A 174 10.12 11.68 -3.14
C LEU A 174 10.83 11.21 -1.86
N LEU A 175 12.02 11.70 -1.57
CA LEU A 175 12.73 11.38 -0.32
C LEU A 175 11.93 11.84 0.91
N ALA A 176 11.31 13.03 0.84
CA ALA A 176 10.41 13.49 1.91
C ALA A 176 9.22 12.57 2.10
N ALA A 177 8.61 12.09 1.01
CA ALA A 177 7.51 11.12 1.07
C ALA A 177 7.96 9.78 1.65
N GLU A 178 9.11 9.28 1.24
CA GLU A 178 9.70 8.06 1.77
C GLU A 178 9.99 8.19 3.28
N ARG A 179 10.49 9.35 3.71
CA ARG A 179 10.70 9.66 5.13
C ARG A 179 9.39 9.59 5.92
N ILE A 180 8.32 10.23 5.42
CA ILE A 180 6.99 10.21 6.07
C ILE A 180 6.46 8.77 6.16
N TRP A 181 6.58 7.98 5.09
CA TRP A 181 6.12 6.60 5.06
C TRP A 181 6.87 5.73 6.09
N ASN A 182 8.21 5.84 6.11
CA ASN A 182 9.03 5.10 7.07
C ASN A 182 8.78 5.54 8.51
N LEU A 183 8.53 6.83 8.77
CA LEU A 183 8.14 7.33 10.08
C LEU A 183 6.84 6.69 10.58
N GLN A 184 5.81 6.61 9.71
CA GLN A 184 4.56 5.92 10.04
C GLN A 184 4.77 4.42 10.27
N HIS A 185 5.66 3.80 9.51
CA HIS A 185 6.01 2.39 9.68
C HIS A 185 6.76 2.13 11.00
N LEU A 186 7.75 2.97 11.33
CA LEU A 186 8.45 2.91 12.62
C LEU A 186 7.50 3.08 13.80
N PHE A 187 6.55 4.02 13.70
CA PHE A 187 5.50 4.16 14.71
C PHE A 187 4.74 2.84 14.91
N ASN A 188 4.33 2.18 13.84
CA ASN A 188 3.62 0.91 13.92
C ASN A 188 4.48 -0.21 14.52
N LEU A 189 5.77 -0.28 14.18
CA LEU A 189 6.70 -1.25 14.77
C LEU A 189 6.84 -1.02 16.28
N ARG A 190 6.94 0.23 16.71
CA ARG A 190 6.96 0.59 18.14
C ARG A 190 5.68 0.16 18.85
N GLU A 191 4.53 0.30 18.21
CA GLU A 191 3.23 -0.13 18.74
C GLU A 191 3.00 -1.65 18.61
N GLY A 192 4.00 -2.41 18.18
CA GLY A 192 3.99 -3.87 18.20
C GLY A 192 3.65 -4.55 16.89
N LEU A 193 3.61 -3.83 15.75
CA LEU A 193 3.45 -4.46 14.43
C LEU A 193 4.57 -5.49 14.21
N ARG A 194 4.20 -6.67 13.73
CA ARG A 194 5.12 -7.77 13.41
C ARG A 194 4.97 -8.21 11.96
N ARG A 195 6.00 -8.87 11.41
CA ARG A 195 6.02 -9.39 10.03
C ARG A 195 4.83 -10.30 9.70
N GLU A 196 4.38 -11.09 10.67
CA GLU A 196 3.26 -12.04 10.53
C GLU A 196 1.93 -11.35 10.23
N GLU A 197 1.81 -10.05 10.54
CA GLU A 197 0.60 -9.28 10.25
C GLU A 197 0.52 -8.78 8.79
N PHE A 198 1.60 -8.95 8.02
CA PHE A 198 1.62 -8.70 6.57
C PHE A 198 1.08 -9.92 5.82
N ARG A 199 -0.10 -10.36 6.18
CA ARG A 199 -0.69 -11.60 5.69
C ARG A 199 -2.13 -11.36 5.23
N LEU A 200 -2.47 -11.96 4.09
CA LEU A 200 -3.86 -12.02 3.66
C LEU A 200 -4.64 -13.04 4.51
N PRO A 201 -5.94 -12.81 4.74
CA PRO A 201 -6.80 -13.80 5.35
C PRO A 201 -6.74 -15.17 4.66
N ASP A 202 -6.76 -16.25 5.43
CA ASP A 202 -6.65 -17.64 4.96
C ASP A 202 -7.65 -18.00 3.86
N ARG A 203 -8.81 -17.35 3.85
CA ARG A 203 -9.83 -17.51 2.82
C ARG A 203 -9.29 -17.30 1.41
N PHE A 204 -8.36 -16.37 1.23
CA PHE A 204 -7.78 -16.06 -0.09
C PHE A 204 -6.66 -17.05 -0.50
N LEU A 205 -6.18 -17.83 0.45
CA LEU A 205 -5.19 -18.89 0.23
C LEU A 205 -5.85 -20.26 0.00
N ARG A 206 -7.19 -20.30 -0.08
CA ARG A 206 -8.00 -21.51 -0.32
C ARG A 206 -8.95 -21.28 -1.48
N GLU A 207 -9.32 -22.36 -2.17
CA GLU A 207 -10.42 -22.31 -3.14
C GLU A 207 -11.73 -21.97 -2.43
N ASP A 208 -12.46 -21.00 -2.96
CA ASP A 208 -13.75 -20.58 -2.44
C ASP A 208 -14.62 -20.02 -3.56
N ASN A 209 -15.83 -20.54 -3.70
CA ASN A 209 -16.81 -20.13 -4.70
C ASN A 209 -16.28 -20.11 -6.15
N GLY A 210 -15.41 -21.07 -6.50
CA GLY A 210 -14.81 -21.19 -7.83
C GLY A 210 -13.67 -20.20 -8.12
N ASN A 211 -13.25 -19.39 -7.14
CA ASN A 211 -12.04 -18.59 -7.26
C ASN A 211 -10.82 -19.43 -6.86
N PRO A 212 -9.78 -19.51 -7.70
CA PRO A 212 -8.55 -20.22 -7.35
C PRO A 212 -7.87 -19.53 -6.17
N PRO A 213 -7.13 -20.29 -5.33
CA PRO A 213 -6.37 -19.69 -4.24
C PRO A 213 -5.23 -18.82 -4.79
N LEU A 214 -4.87 -17.79 -4.03
CA LEU A 214 -3.57 -17.13 -4.22
C LEU A 214 -2.48 -18.07 -3.71
N GLU A 215 -1.42 -18.20 -4.48
CA GLU A 215 -0.25 -18.95 -4.05
C GLU A 215 0.52 -18.15 -2.98
N GLU A 216 0.66 -18.72 -1.79
CA GLU A 216 1.37 -18.09 -0.68
C GLU A 216 2.82 -17.71 -1.07
N ARG A 217 3.49 -18.56 -1.86
CA ARG A 217 4.82 -18.26 -2.41
C ARG A 217 4.85 -16.98 -3.24
N THR A 218 3.81 -16.71 -4.03
CA THR A 218 3.67 -15.49 -4.83
C THR A 218 3.57 -14.26 -3.94
N VAL A 219 2.76 -14.34 -2.89
CA VAL A 219 2.59 -13.27 -1.91
C VAL A 219 3.90 -12.97 -1.19
N GLU A 220 4.59 -14.01 -0.72
CA GLU A 220 5.86 -13.87 0.00
C GLU A 220 6.96 -13.28 -0.88
N GLU A 221 7.07 -13.72 -2.15
CA GLU A 221 8.06 -13.16 -3.08
C GLU A 221 7.80 -11.67 -3.37
N ALA A 222 6.53 -11.28 -3.53
CA ALA A 222 6.18 -9.88 -3.74
C ALA A 222 6.51 -9.01 -2.51
N LEU A 223 6.23 -9.51 -1.31
CA LEU A 223 6.59 -8.83 -0.06
C LEU A 223 8.11 -8.72 0.11
N ARG A 224 8.85 -9.78 -0.20
CA ARG A 224 10.31 -9.78 -0.15
C ARG A 224 10.90 -8.71 -1.10
N ARG A 225 10.42 -8.64 -2.34
CA ARG A 225 10.85 -7.64 -3.32
C ARG A 225 10.44 -6.22 -2.91
N TYR A 226 9.26 -6.07 -2.31
CA TYR A 226 8.84 -4.79 -1.76
C TYR A 226 9.74 -4.34 -0.60
N SER A 227 10.05 -5.24 0.35
CA SER A 227 10.97 -4.93 1.46
C SER A 227 12.35 -4.52 0.95
N GLN A 228 12.89 -5.21 -0.06
CA GLN A 228 14.14 -4.82 -0.71
C GLN A 228 14.05 -3.42 -1.34
N ALA A 229 12.97 -3.12 -2.05
CA ALA A 229 12.75 -1.80 -2.64
C ALA A 229 12.63 -0.67 -1.59
N ARG A 230 12.13 -1.00 -0.40
CA ARG A 230 12.05 -0.08 0.75
C ARG A 230 13.37 0.06 1.51
N GLY A 231 14.34 -0.80 1.29
CA GLY A 231 15.54 -0.90 2.12
C GLY A 231 15.22 -1.44 3.51
N TRP A 232 14.34 -2.46 3.57
CA TRP A 232 13.95 -3.15 4.80
C TRP A 232 14.48 -4.58 4.81
N ARG A 233 14.68 -5.12 6.00
CA ARG A 233 14.96 -6.54 6.22
C ARG A 233 13.71 -7.39 5.92
N GLU A 234 13.87 -8.71 5.89
CA GLU A 234 12.76 -9.66 5.68
C GLU A 234 11.71 -9.60 6.81
N ASP A 235 12.09 -9.19 8.01
CA ASP A 235 11.19 -8.96 9.13
C ASP A 235 10.43 -7.61 9.05
N ALA A 236 10.53 -6.93 7.91
CA ALA A 236 9.94 -5.63 7.63
C ALA A 236 10.50 -4.48 8.50
N VAL A 237 11.65 -4.64 9.10
CA VAL A 237 12.34 -3.58 9.84
C VAL A 237 13.28 -2.83 8.89
N PRO A 238 13.27 -1.48 8.85
CA PRO A 238 14.19 -0.69 8.04
C PRO A 238 15.65 -1.00 8.38
N LEU A 239 16.51 -1.09 7.35
CA LEU A 239 17.95 -1.21 7.52
C LEU A 239 18.51 0.07 8.16
N GLU A 240 19.60 -0.07 8.93
CA GLU A 240 20.28 1.08 9.54
C GLU A 240 20.67 2.15 8.52
N GLU A 241 21.15 1.72 7.35
CA GLU A 241 21.50 2.62 6.24
C GLU A 241 20.26 3.40 5.73
N LYS A 242 19.09 2.75 5.71
CA LYS A 242 17.83 3.40 5.35
C LYS A 242 17.43 4.43 6.41
N ILE A 243 17.49 4.08 7.69
CA ILE A 243 17.24 4.99 8.81
C ILE A 243 18.16 6.21 8.73
N ALA A 244 19.46 5.98 8.50
CA ALA A 244 20.47 7.02 8.33
C ALA A 244 20.13 7.97 7.17
N SER A 245 19.85 7.40 5.99
CA SER A 245 19.54 8.18 4.78
C SER A 245 18.29 9.03 4.91
N LEU A 246 17.34 8.62 5.76
CA LEU A 246 16.11 9.36 6.04
C LEU A 246 16.21 10.28 7.26
N GLY A 247 17.30 10.22 8.03
CA GLY A 247 17.47 11.00 9.26
C GLY A 247 16.44 10.65 10.34
N LEU A 248 16.16 9.37 10.53
CA LEU A 248 15.12 8.84 11.46
C LEU A 248 15.72 8.09 12.66
N TRP A 249 16.91 8.49 13.12
CA TRP A 249 17.61 7.81 14.21
C TRP A 249 16.88 7.90 15.55
N GLU A 250 16.33 9.07 15.86
CA GLU A 250 15.61 9.28 17.12
C GLU A 250 14.34 8.43 17.16
N GLU A 251 13.59 8.43 16.05
CA GLU A 251 12.34 7.68 15.90
C GLU A 251 12.54 6.16 15.84
N ALA A 252 13.75 5.71 15.48
CA ALA A 252 14.13 4.30 15.40
C ALA A 252 14.86 3.79 16.65
N SER A 253 15.05 4.60 17.68
CA SER A 253 15.85 4.27 18.86
C SER A 253 15.34 3.09 19.72
N PHE A 254 14.14 2.59 19.44
CA PHE A 254 13.54 1.44 20.08
C PHE A 254 13.88 0.09 19.39
N LEU A 255 14.44 0.11 18.17
CA LEU A 255 14.82 -1.09 17.40
C LEU A 255 16.10 -1.71 17.96
#